data_beea26e41e623e172547aa403732faea
#
_entry.id   beea26e41e623e172547aa403732faea
#
_cell.length_a   1.000
_cell.length_b   1.000
_cell.length_c   1.000
_cell.angle_alpha   90.00
_cell.angle_beta   90.00
_cell.angle_gamma   90.00
#
_symmetry.space_group_name_H-M   'P 1'
#
loop_
_entity.id
_entity.type
_entity.pdbx_description
1 polymer ?
#
loop_
_entity_poly.entity_id
_entity_poly.type
_entity_poly.pdbx_seq_one_letter_code
_entity_poly.pdbx_strand_id
1 'polypeptide(L)'
;MEKSKRFWTEQRKREYIRSAEDNLFIIAGPGTGKTTLLSRRILNQIMGGERLSHFLLIAFTEEAVQEFKQKIKKHLYREIAINREASHRLKKKVHGIDLMHIMTFDDFCLWVLSVKKKETTEEKERNKIEKAEPGEEAEPGEESKTGEEAKKSEEVLSVEERCYRLLQEDKALLQVLRRDFSKIYADELQDLNQIQLNILLSLATDKKGKMRHNCLFMVGDPRQTIYQEAEEDKQVFFDMKKKMEEKKNVRVLYLNENYRANKILVDWINEAFRKRMHSYRDMYPSQRKEFLKHCPFHGVFRREFTGEDGIALRELVSEILFAYPDLKERDFLILCRSKEKQEYYKNSLSGVGFSDSALDKMVFEAHLSKGLNANIVIITEAGGNCSGKMENRLTRLEYVAVTRAKHVLIFLKGEAEEWFCDQYYGLHALQELRLGKKQ
;
A
#
# COMPACT_ATOMS: atom_id res chain seq x y z
N MET A 1 12.90 -38.03 -6.87
CA MET A 1 12.61 -37.39 -8.17
C MET A 1 12.32 -35.93 -7.94
N GLU A 2 13.33 -35.07 -8.06
CA GLU A 2 13.21 -33.63 -8.00
C GLU A 2 12.50 -33.16 -9.27
N LYS A 3 11.24 -32.73 -9.10
CA LYS A 3 10.54 -31.99 -10.16
C LYS A 3 11.29 -30.65 -10.32
N SER A 4 11.97 -30.46 -11.43
CA SER A 4 12.64 -29.24 -11.84
C SER A 4 11.80 -28.02 -11.48
N LYS A 5 12.30 -27.18 -10.58
CA LYS A 5 11.76 -25.84 -10.36
C LYS A 5 11.91 -25.08 -11.67
N ARG A 6 10.89 -25.13 -12.54
CA ARG A 6 10.83 -24.27 -13.73
C ARG A 6 10.91 -22.85 -13.25
N PHE A 7 12.00 -22.18 -13.52
CA PHE A 7 12.14 -20.73 -13.28
C PHE A 7 11.10 -20.02 -14.15
N TRP A 8 10.05 -19.51 -13.51
CA TRP A 8 9.04 -18.73 -14.21
C TRP A 8 9.63 -17.34 -14.51
N THR A 9 9.53 -16.90 -15.76
CA THR A 9 9.82 -15.51 -16.13
C THR A 9 8.79 -14.60 -15.45
N GLU A 10 9.14 -13.32 -15.23
CA GLU A 10 8.21 -12.35 -14.65
C GLU A 10 6.92 -12.23 -15.47
N GLN A 11 7.02 -12.27 -16.79
CA GLN A 11 5.85 -12.24 -17.66
C GLN A 11 4.92 -13.43 -17.39
N ARG A 12 5.45 -14.65 -17.32
CA ARG A 12 4.65 -15.84 -16.99
C ARG A 12 4.03 -15.79 -15.61
N LYS A 13 4.75 -15.27 -14.61
CA LYS A 13 4.19 -15.03 -13.27
C LYS A 13 2.99 -14.08 -13.34
N ARG A 14 3.13 -12.99 -14.08
CA ARG A 14 2.06 -11.99 -14.22
C ARG A 14 0.85 -12.51 -14.98
N GLU A 15 1.06 -13.31 -16.01
CA GLU A 15 -0.01 -13.99 -16.74
C GLU A 15 -0.74 -14.97 -15.82
N TYR A 16 0.01 -15.78 -15.07
CA TYR A 16 -0.55 -16.69 -14.09
C TYR A 16 -1.35 -15.96 -13.01
N ILE A 17 -0.79 -14.91 -12.40
CA ILE A 17 -1.47 -14.15 -11.35
C ILE A 17 -2.81 -13.57 -11.84
N ARG A 18 -2.90 -13.19 -13.11
CA ARG A 18 -4.14 -12.66 -13.68
C ARG A 18 -5.24 -13.71 -13.85
N SER A 19 -4.88 -14.93 -14.21
CA SER A 19 -5.82 -15.97 -14.64
C SER A 19 -5.94 -17.16 -13.67
N ALA A 20 -5.01 -17.31 -12.72
CA ALA A 20 -5.01 -18.45 -11.80
C ALA A 20 -6.27 -18.50 -10.92
N GLU A 21 -6.73 -19.70 -10.66
CA GLU A 21 -7.80 -19.99 -9.72
C GLU A 21 -7.29 -20.32 -8.31
N ASP A 22 -5.99 -20.25 -8.08
CA ASP A 22 -5.37 -20.43 -6.77
C ASP A 22 -5.56 -19.20 -5.88
N ASN A 23 -5.50 -19.42 -4.56
CA ASN A 23 -5.22 -18.33 -3.61
C ASN A 23 -3.78 -17.88 -3.79
N LEU A 24 -3.53 -16.58 -3.74
CA LEU A 24 -2.23 -16.01 -4.04
C LEU A 24 -1.70 -15.14 -2.89
N PHE A 25 -0.45 -15.42 -2.52
CA PHE A 25 0.34 -14.58 -1.63
C PHE A 25 1.53 -14.02 -2.42
N ILE A 26 1.52 -12.73 -2.69
CA ILE A 26 2.50 -12.09 -3.58
C ILE A 26 3.44 -11.21 -2.76
N ILE A 27 4.73 -11.49 -2.87
CA ILE A 27 5.79 -10.63 -2.32
C ILE A 27 6.34 -9.81 -3.48
N ALA A 28 6.08 -8.51 -3.45
CA ALA A 28 6.30 -7.64 -4.59
C ALA A 28 6.98 -6.33 -4.18
N GLY A 29 8.18 -6.10 -4.67
CA GLY A 29 8.96 -4.89 -4.39
C GLY A 29 8.29 -3.59 -4.86
N PRO A 30 8.90 -2.44 -4.53
CA PRO A 30 8.44 -1.15 -5.01
C PRO A 30 8.54 -1.09 -6.54
N GLY A 31 7.60 -0.39 -7.17
CA GLY A 31 7.61 -0.24 -8.63
C GLY A 31 7.30 -1.49 -9.45
N THR A 32 6.99 -2.63 -8.83
CA THR A 32 6.63 -3.87 -9.54
C THR A 32 5.22 -3.86 -10.12
N GLY A 33 4.43 -2.82 -9.84
CA GLY A 33 3.06 -2.67 -10.35
C GLY A 33 2.04 -3.53 -9.60
N LYS A 34 2.19 -3.70 -8.28
CA LYS A 34 1.25 -4.41 -7.37
C LYS A 34 -0.21 -4.07 -7.67
N THR A 35 -0.57 -2.80 -7.49
CA THR A 35 -1.94 -2.30 -7.68
C THR A 35 -2.47 -2.51 -9.10
N THR A 36 -1.61 -2.38 -10.12
CA THR A 36 -1.98 -2.65 -11.51
C THR A 36 -2.27 -4.13 -11.75
N LEU A 37 -1.48 -5.01 -11.16
CA LEU A 37 -1.66 -6.46 -11.30
C LEU A 37 -2.93 -6.92 -10.58
N LEU A 38 -3.18 -6.41 -9.39
CA LEU A 38 -4.38 -6.63 -8.61
C LEU A 38 -5.64 -6.20 -9.40
N SER A 39 -5.66 -4.97 -9.91
CA SER A 39 -6.79 -4.46 -10.68
C SER A 39 -7.03 -5.25 -11.98
N ARG A 40 -5.97 -5.74 -12.64
CA ARG A 40 -6.10 -6.62 -13.82
C ARG A 40 -6.66 -8.00 -13.48
N ARG A 41 -6.30 -8.57 -12.33
CA ARG A 41 -6.88 -9.82 -11.86
C ARG A 41 -8.37 -9.66 -11.56
N ILE A 42 -8.74 -8.60 -10.85
CA ILE A 42 -10.15 -8.25 -10.59
C ILE A 42 -10.91 -8.13 -11.91
N LEU A 43 -10.36 -7.36 -12.87
CA LEU A 43 -10.96 -7.23 -14.20
C LEU A 43 -11.19 -8.59 -14.87
N ASN A 44 -10.20 -9.47 -14.84
CA ASN A 44 -10.32 -10.80 -15.44
C ASN A 44 -11.44 -11.63 -14.80
N GLN A 45 -11.60 -11.55 -13.49
CA GLN A 45 -12.70 -12.23 -12.78
C GLN A 45 -14.07 -11.62 -13.10
N ILE A 46 -14.16 -10.28 -13.21
CA ILE A 46 -15.38 -9.59 -13.67
C ILE A 46 -15.74 -10.02 -15.10
N MET A 47 -14.75 -10.14 -15.98
CA MET A 47 -14.93 -10.65 -17.35
C MET A 47 -15.41 -12.09 -17.36
N GLY A 48 -14.89 -12.92 -16.46
CA GLY A 48 -15.30 -14.30 -16.23
C GLY A 48 -16.71 -14.48 -15.64
N GLY A 49 -17.40 -13.37 -15.31
CA GLY A 49 -18.79 -13.39 -14.84
C GLY A 49 -18.97 -13.18 -13.33
N GLU A 50 -17.89 -12.99 -12.56
CA GLU A 50 -18.00 -12.76 -11.13
C GLU A 50 -18.85 -11.51 -10.83
N ARG A 51 -19.65 -11.56 -9.78
CA ARG A 51 -20.51 -10.44 -9.35
C ARG A 51 -19.68 -9.40 -8.62
N LEU A 52 -19.98 -8.11 -8.85
CA LEU A 52 -19.26 -7.00 -8.23
C LEU A 52 -19.41 -7.00 -6.70
N SER A 53 -20.56 -7.36 -6.18
CA SER A 53 -20.83 -7.47 -4.74
C SER A 53 -20.04 -8.58 -4.03
N HIS A 54 -19.46 -9.51 -4.78
CA HIS A 54 -18.64 -10.58 -4.21
C HIS A 54 -17.19 -10.17 -3.89
N PHE A 55 -16.79 -8.97 -4.31
CA PHE A 55 -15.44 -8.49 -4.08
C PHE A 55 -15.36 -7.68 -2.78
N LEU A 56 -14.47 -8.10 -1.90
CA LEU A 56 -13.96 -7.32 -0.79
C LEU A 56 -12.50 -6.98 -1.09
N LEU A 57 -12.19 -5.70 -1.22
CA LEU A 57 -10.83 -5.20 -1.40
C LEU A 57 -10.49 -4.28 -0.23
N ILE A 58 -9.52 -4.70 0.53
CA ILE A 58 -8.99 -3.94 1.66
C ILE A 58 -7.76 -3.17 1.19
N ALA A 59 -7.80 -1.86 1.38
CA ALA A 59 -6.70 -0.93 1.18
C ALA A 59 -6.27 -0.31 2.50
N PHE A 60 -5.05 0.23 2.55
CA PHE A 60 -4.50 0.78 3.79
C PHE A 60 -4.97 2.22 4.06
N THR A 61 -5.22 3.01 3.00
CA THR A 61 -5.66 4.42 3.11
C THR A 61 -6.84 4.71 2.20
N GLU A 62 -7.57 5.80 2.49
CA GLU A 62 -8.67 6.28 1.66
C GLU A 62 -8.21 6.66 0.24
N GLU A 63 -7.01 7.24 0.10
CA GLU A 63 -6.44 7.57 -1.20
C GLU A 63 -6.23 6.30 -2.03
N ALA A 64 -5.76 5.20 -1.39
CA ALA A 64 -5.60 3.91 -2.05
C ALA A 64 -6.96 3.34 -2.47
N VAL A 65 -8.02 3.48 -1.67
CA VAL A 65 -9.40 3.11 -2.02
C VAL A 65 -9.83 3.81 -3.31
N GLN A 66 -9.64 5.14 -3.38
CA GLN A 66 -10.01 5.92 -4.56
C GLN A 66 -9.15 5.55 -5.78
N GLU A 67 -7.86 5.35 -5.59
CA GLU A 67 -6.96 4.92 -6.66
C GLU A 67 -7.38 3.56 -7.25
N PHE A 68 -7.77 2.59 -6.41
CA PHE A 68 -8.29 1.30 -6.87
C PHE A 68 -9.55 1.43 -7.68
N LYS A 69 -10.55 2.17 -7.19
CA LYS A 69 -11.80 2.43 -7.91
C LYS A 69 -11.53 3.02 -9.30
N GLN A 70 -10.68 4.03 -9.37
CA GLN A 70 -10.30 4.67 -10.62
C GLN A 70 -9.56 3.72 -11.58
N LYS A 71 -8.63 2.92 -11.08
CA LYS A 71 -7.87 1.95 -11.89
C LYS A 71 -8.77 0.87 -12.47
N ILE A 72 -9.69 0.33 -11.67
CA ILE A 72 -10.64 -0.68 -12.13
C ILE A 72 -11.57 -0.07 -13.19
N LYS A 73 -12.13 1.12 -12.96
CA LYS A 73 -12.93 1.86 -13.96
C LYS A 73 -12.15 2.06 -15.27
N LYS A 74 -10.89 2.52 -15.18
CA LYS A 74 -10.02 2.73 -16.34
C LYS A 74 -9.77 1.44 -17.13
N HIS A 75 -9.57 0.31 -16.44
CA HIS A 75 -9.39 -0.98 -17.12
C HIS A 75 -10.68 -1.44 -17.79
N LEU A 76 -11.84 -1.30 -17.15
CA LEU A 76 -13.13 -1.62 -17.73
C LEU A 76 -13.41 -0.78 -18.98
N TYR A 77 -13.15 0.53 -18.94
CA TYR A 77 -13.32 1.40 -20.13
C TYR A 77 -12.42 1.00 -21.30
N ARG A 78 -11.18 0.57 -21.01
CA ARG A 78 -10.28 0.04 -22.06
C ARG A 78 -10.82 -1.21 -22.70
N GLU A 79 -11.34 -2.16 -21.91
CA GLU A 79 -11.94 -3.39 -22.43
C GLU A 79 -13.21 -3.10 -23.25
N ILE A 80 -14.04 -2.14 -22.82
CA ILE A 80 -15.21 -1.69 -23.56
C ILE A 80 -14.80 -1.14 -24.94
N ALA A 81 -13.69 -0.41 -25.02
CA ALA A 81 -13.21 0.17 -26.25
C ALA A 81 -12.66 -0.90 -27.23
N ILE A 82 -12.09 -1.97 -26.73
CA ILE A 82 -11.45 -3.02 -27.53
C ILE A 82 -12.44 -4.14 -27.89
N ASN A 83 -13.29 -4.53 -26.95
CA ASN A 83 -14.18 -5.69 -27.07
C ASN A 83 -15.63 -5.24 -27.30
N ARG A 84 -16.03 -5.14 -28.56
CA ARG A 84 -17.38 -4.69 -28.95
C ARG A 84 -18.49 -5.63 -28.46
N GLU A 85 -18.27 -6.95 -28.47
CA GLU A 85 -19.26 -7.94 -28.03
C GLU A 85 -19.55 -7.87 -26.52
N ALA A 86 -18.52 -7.65 -25.71
CA ALA A 86 -18.68 -7.52 -24.28
C ALA A 86 -19.09 -6.10 -23.83
N SER A 87 -19.09 -5.11 -24.74
CA SER A 87 -19.24 -3.69 -24.43
C SER A 87 -20.51 -3.39 -23.60
N HIS A 88 -21.67 -3.90 -24.01
CA HIS A 88 -22.94 -3.62 -23.30
C HIS A 88 -22.94 -4.15 -21.87
N ARG A 89 -22.45 -5.39 -21.68
CA ARG A 89 -22.35 -6.02 -20.34
C ARG A 89 -21.34 -5.28 -19.45
N LEU A 90 -20.22 -4.85 -20.02
CA LEU A 90 -19.16 -4.15 -19.28
C LEU A 90 -19.57 -2.73 -18.90
N LYS A 91 -20.35 -2.01 -19.75
CA LYS A 91 -20.90 -0.70 -19.40
C LYS A 91 -21.75 -0.77 -18.12
N LYS A 92 -22.63 -1.77 -18.00
CA LYS A 92 -23.39 -1.99 -16.76
C LYS A 92 -22.48 -2.24 -15.54
N LYS A 93 -21.36 -2.97 -15.72
CA LYS A 93 -20.38 -3.21 -14.64
C LYS A 93 -19.64 -1.94 -14.22
N VAL A 94 -19.33 -1.02 -15.15
CA VAL A 94 -18.71 0.28 -14.80
C VAL A 94 -19.61 1.10 -13.90
N HIS A 95 -20.91 1.20 -14.22
CA HIS A 95 -21.88 1.91 -13.38
C HIS A 95 -22.10 1.24 -12.02
N GLY A 96 -21.96 -0.09 -11.97
CA GLY A 96 -22.13 -0.86 -10.72
C GLY A 96 -20.84 -1.02 -9.89
N ILE A 97 -19.74 -0.32 -10.19
CA ILE A 97 -18.46 -0.52 -9.49
C ILE A 97 -18.58 -0.23 -7.98
N ASP A 98 -19.49 0.65 -7.60
CA ASP A 98 -19.75 1.01 -6.21
C ASP A 98 -20.46 -0.12 -5.42
N LEU A 99 -20.90 -1.20 -6.09
CA LEU A 99 -21.33 -2.45 -5.46
C LEU A 99 -20.16 -3.29 -4.95
N MET A 100 -18.93 -3.00 -5.34
CA MET A 100 -17.74 -3.63 -4.78
C MET A 100 -17.44 -3.00 -3.42
N HIS A 101 -17.13 -3.83 -2.45
CA HIS A 101 -16.66 -3.37 -1.16
C HIS A 101 -15.15 -3.06 -1.26
N ILE A 102 -14.83 -1.82 -1.60
CA ILE A 102 -13.45 -1.29 -1.65
C ILE A 102 -13.36 -0.25 -0.54
N MET A 103 -12.64 -0.57 0.53
CA MET A 103 -12.62 0.22 1.76
C MET A 103 -11.34 0.01 2.56
N THR A 104 -11.14 0.85 3.58
CA THR A 104 -10.07 0.63 4.56
C THR A 104 -10.42 -0.54 5.48
N PHE A 105 -9.45 -0.99 6.27
CA PHE A 105 -9.70 -2.07 7.22
C PHE A 105 -10.65 -1.63 8.33
N ASP A 106 -10.48 -0.42 8.81
CA ASP A 106 -11.32 0.17 9.88
C ASP A 106 -12.77 0.31 9.41
N ASP A 107 -12.99 0.82 8.18
CA ASP A 107 -14.33 0.92 7.59
C ASP A 107 -14.98 -0.43 7.43
N PHE A 108 -14.23 -1.46 7.05
CA PHE A 108 -14.74 -2.83 6.98
C PHE A 108 -15.20 -3.32 8.35
N CYS A 109 -14.40 -3.12 9.39
CA CYS A 109 -14.76 -3.51 10.74
C CYS A 109 -15.99 -2.75 11.26
N LEU A 110 -16.05 -1.43 11.04
CA LEU A 110 -17.20 -0.60 11.39
C LEU A 110 -18.46 -1.06 10.63
N TRP A 111 -18.35 -1.37 9.36
CA TRP A 111 -19.44 -1.88 8.55
C TRP A 111 -19.97 -3.22 9.10
N VAL A 112 -19.08 -4.19 9.41
CA VAL A 112 -19.48 -5.48 10.01
C VAL A 112 -20.24 -5.29 11.32
N LEU A 113 -19.73 -4.43 12.20
CA LEU A 113 -20.36 -4.11 13.47
C LEU A 113 -21.75 -3.45 13.28
N SER A 114 -21.91 -2.61 12.24
CA SER A 114 -23.17 -1.95 11.91
C SER A 114 -24.24 -2.91 11.39
N VAL A 115 -23.84 -3.91 10.61
CA VAL A 115 -24.74 -4.97 10.10
C VAL A 115 -25.38 -5.72 11.26
N LYS A 116 -24.59 -6.10 12.27
CA LYS A 116 -25.10 -6.81 13.45
C LYS A 116 -26.07 -5.97 14.26
N LYS A 117 -25.79 -4.67 14.45
CA LYS A 117 -26.70 -3.76 15.18
C LYS A 117 -28.07 -3.67 14.51
N LYS A 118 -28.11 -3.61 13.18
CA LYS A 118 -29.39 -3.57 12.42
C LYS A 118 -30.19 -4.87 12.59
N GLU A 119 -29.55 -6.04 12.45
CA GLU A 119 -30.20 -7.33 12.68
C GLU A 119 -30.83 -7.42 14.08
N THR A 120 -30.07 -7.02 15.11
CA THR A 120 -30.53 -7.06 16.50
C THR A 120 -31.72 -6.09 16.75
N THR A 121 -31.72 -4.94 16.07
CA THR A 121 -32.83 -3.97 16.18
C THR A 121 -34.08 -4.49 15.48
N GLU A 122 -33.95 -5.03 14.26
CA GLU A 122 -35.06 -5.62 13.51
C GLU A 122 -35.64 -6.85 14.21
N GLU A 123 -34.83 -7.71 14.84
CA GLU A 123 -35.30 -8.82 15.66
C GLU A 123 -36.09 -8.34 16.91
N LYS A 124 -35.58 -7.29 17.58
CA LYS A 124 -36.30 -6.71 18.73
C LYS A 124 -37.64 -6.08 18.32
N GLU A 125 -37.72 -5.43 17.17
CA GLU A 125 -38.94 -4.86 16.63
C GLU A 125 -39.93 -5.96 16.22
N ARG A 126 -39.47 -7.01 15.53
CA ARG A 126 -40.33 -8.17 15.21
C ARG A 126 -40.88 -8.86 16.45
N ASN A 127 -40.03 -9.11 17.46
CA ASN A 127 -40.43 -9.70 18.72
C ASN A 127 -41.39 -8.81 19.54
N LYS A 128 -41.33 -7.46 19.38
CA LYS A 128 -42.30 -6.55 19.95
C LYS A 128 -43.66 -6.62 19.24
N ILE A 129 -43.65 -6.78 17.92
CA ILE A 129 -44.85 -6.91 17.09
C ILE A 129 -45.54 -8.26 17.36
N GLU A 130 -44.79 -9.35 17.49
CA GLU A 130 -45.32 -10.68 17.80
C GLU A 130 -45.87 -10.80 19.26
N LYS A 131 -45.36 -9.98 20.18
CA LYS A 131 -45.80 -9.96 21.59
C LYS A 131 -46.90 -8.92 21.90
N ALA A 132 -47.31 -8.13 20.93
CA ALA A 132 -48.39 -7.18 21.08
C ALA A 132 -49.76 -7.87 20.91
N GLU A 133 -50.10 -8.75 21.84
CA GLU A 133 -51.52 -9.02 22.13
C GLU A 133 -52.09 -7.82 22.91
N PRO A 134 -53.36 -7.41 22.65
CA PRO A 134 -53.94 -6.23 23.25
C PRO A 134 -54.32 -6.50 24.70
N GLY A 135 -53.56 -5.94 25.63
CA GLY A 135 -53.97 -5.78 27.01
C GLY A 135 -53.04 -6.42 28.05
N GLU A 136 -51.97 -5.67 28.42
CA GLU A 136 -51.44 -5.66 29.78
C GLU A 136 -50.37 -4.55 29.86
N GLU A 137 -50.56 -3.58 30.75
CA GLU A 137 -49.60 -2.54 31.10
C GLU A 137 -48.41 -3.18 31.84
N ALA A 138 -47.22 -3.16 31.26
CA ALA A 138 -46.02 -3.68 31.90
C ALA A 138 -45.33 -2.56 32.70
N GLU A 139 -45.14 -2.80 33.99
CA GLU A 139 -44.31 -2.00 34.88
C GLU A 139 -42.82 -1.97 34.38
N PRO A 140 -42.06 -0.89 34.64
CA PRO A 140 -40.65 -0.78 34.20
C PRO A 140 -39.76 -1.70 35.06
N GLY A 141 -39.29 -2.78 34.44
CA GLY A 141 -38.35 -3.71 35.06
C GLY A 141 -36.94 -3.11 35.18
N GLU A 142 -36.31 -3.34 36.31
CA GLU A 142 -34.96 -2.93 36.67
C GLU A 142 -33.93 -3.40 35.60
N GLU A 143 -33.20 -2.45 35.02
CA GLU A 143 -32.02 -2.75 34.18
C GLU A 143 -30.91 -3.38 35.03
N SER A 144 -30.56 -4.61 34.74
CA SER A 144 -29.54 -5.36 35.47
C SER A 144 -28.16 -4.74 35.32
N LYS A 145 -27.45 -4.49 36.42
CA LYS A 145 -26.08 -3.94 36.52
C LYS A 145 -25.02 -4.70 35.72
N THR A 146 -25.32 -5.92 35.28
CA THR A 146 -24.42 -6.73 34.39
C THR A 146 -24.27 -6.19 32.97
N GLY A 147 -25.24 -5.38 32.48
CA GLY A 147 -25.15 -4.77 31.15
C GLY A 147 -24.25 -3.55 31.06
N GLU A 148 -24.02 -2.85 32.20
CA GLU A 148 -23.12 -1.68 32.19
C GLU A 148 -21.65 -2.05 32.27
N GLU A 149 -21.28 -3.11 32.99
CA GLU A 149 -19.89 -3.60 33.06
C GLU A 149 -19.46 -4.23 31.72
N ALA A 150 -20.35 -4.95 31.04
CA ALA A 150 -20.09 -5.48 29.72
C ALA A 150 -19.93 -4.35 28.66
N LYS A 151 -20.75 -3.30 28.72
CA LYS A 151 -20.62 -2.11 27.86
C LYS A 151 -19.32 -1.34 28.11
N LYS A 152 -18.90 -1.18 29.37
CA LYS A 152 -17.63 -0.53 29.73
C LYS A 152 -16.40 -1.31 29.27
N SER A 153 -16.45 -2.65 29.27
CA SER A 153 -15.34 -3.48 28.77
C SER A 153 -15.27 -3.48 27.23
N GLU A 154 -16.37 -3.25 26.52
CA GLU A 154 -16.39 -3.12 25.06
C GLU A 154 -15.85 -1.76 24.56
N GLU A 155 -15.97 -0.69 25.34
CA GLU A 155 -15.43 0.63 25.00
C GLU A 155 -13.90 0.69 25.05
N VAL A 156 -13.22 -0.26 25.69
CA VAL A 156 -11.76 -0.34 25.79
C VAL A 156 -11.11 -1.07 24.61
N LEU A 157 -11.88 -1.91 23.86
CA LEU A 157 -11.39 -2.66 22.73
C LEU A 157 -11.32 -1.83 21.45
N SER A 158 -10.29 -2.04 20.63
CA SER A 158 -10.21 -1.44 19.31
C SER A 158 -11.34 -1.90 18.40
N VAL A 159 -11.58 -1.17 17.30
CA VAL A 159 -12.63 -1.52 16.34
C VAL A 159 -12.39 -2.92 15.75
N GLU A 160 -11.16 -3.24 15.45
CA GLU A 160 -10.75 -4.54 14.90
C GLU A 160 -10.92 -5.67 15.92
N GLU A 161 -10.59 -5.43 17.20
CA GLU A 161 -10.79 -6.41 18.28
C GLU A 161 -12.26 -6.73 18.45
N ARG A 162 -13.12 -5.72 18.47
CA ARG A 162 -14.59 -5.91 18.54
C ARG A 162 -15.12 -6.66 17.33
N CYS A 163 -14.65 -6.32 16.13
CA CYS A 163 -15.02 -7.02 14.90
C CYS A 163 -14.57 -8.48 14.94
N TYR A 164 -13.31 -8.74 15.32
CA TYR A 164 -12.79 -10.10 15.40
C TYR A 164 -13.57 -10.94 16.41
N ARG A 165 -13.82 -10.41 17.62
CA ARG A 165 -14.63 -11.05 18.66
C ARG A 165 -16.03 -11.41 18.15
N LEU A 166 -16.72 -10.46 17.52
CA LEU A 166 -18.03 -10.68 16.92
C LEU A 166 -17.99 -11.85 15.91
N LEU A 167 -16.99 -11.90 15.02
CA LEU A 167 -16.85 -12.97 14.03
C LEU A 167 -16.49 -14.34 14.67
N GLN A 168 -15.91 -14.37 15.86
CA GLN A 168 -15.69 -15.60 16.61
C GLN A 168 -16.97 -16.11 17.30
N GLU A 169 -17.79 -15.21 17.83
CA GLU A 169 -19.00 -15.50 18.55
C GLU A 169 -20.18 -15.78 17.60
N ASP A 170 -20.40 -14.93 16.60
CA ASP A 170 -21.48 -15.05 15.63
C ASP A 170 -21.09 -15.83 14.37
N LYS A 171 -21.23 -17.16 14.45
CA LYS A 171 -20.92 -18.03 13.32
C LYS A 171 -21.93 -17.91 12.16
N ALA A 172 -23.14 -17.42 12.42
CA ALA A 172 -24.15 -17.18 11.38
C ALA A 172 -23.74 -15.99 10.53
N LEU A 173 -23.41 -14.84 11.16
CA LEU A 173 -22.87 -13.67 10.49
C LEU A 173 -21.62 -14.01 9.68
N LEU A 174 -20.68 -14.75 10.26
CA LEU A 174 -19.46 -15.18 9.56
C LEU A 174 -19.79 -16.01 8.31
N GLN A 175 -20.81 -16.87 8.33
CA GLN A 175 -21.22 -17.64 7.15
C GLN A 175 -21.85 -16.76 6.08
N VAL A 176 -22.65 -15.75 6.47
CA VAL A 176 -23.20 -14.76 5.54
C VAL A 176 -22.07 -14.02 4.85
N LEU A 177 -21.12 -13.46 5.60
CA LEU A 177 -19.97 -12.74 5.05
C LEU A 177 -19.10 -13.63 4.14
N ARG A 178 -18.89 -14.90 4.49
CA ARG A 178 -18.18 -15.86 3.64
C ARG A 178 -18.91 -16.13 2.32
N ARG A 179 -20.24 -16.19 2.32
CA ARG A 179 -21.04 -16.36 1.11
C ARG A 179 -20.97 -15.11 0.24
N ASP A 180 -21.12 -13.95 0.86
CA ASP A 180 -21.17 -12.67 0.16
C ASP A 180 -19.79 -12.28 -0.38
N PHE A 181 -18.72 -12.51 0.36
CA PHE A 181 -17.36 -12.25 -0.10
C PHE A 181 -16.65 -13.50 -0.60
N SER A 182 -16.87 -13.84 -1.88
CA SER A 182 -16.15 -14.95 -2.51
C SER A 182 -14.74 -14.57 -2.99
N LYS A 183 -14.45 -13.26 -3.11
CA LYS A 183 -13.20 -12.69 -3.61
C LYS A 183 -12.67 -11.63 -2.65
N ILE A 184 -11.61 -11.96 -1.94
CA ILE A 184 -10.99 -11.12 -0.91
C ILE A 184 -9.60 -10.72 -1.38
N TYR A 185 -9.36 -9.43 -1.42
CA TYR A 185 -8.11 -8.81 -1.84
C TYR A 185 -7.55 -7.93 -0.71
N ALA A 186 -6.28 -8.08 -0.41
CA ALA A 186 -5.57 -7.19 0.52
C ALA A 186 -4.28 -6.67 -0.13
N ASP A 187 -4.16 -5.36 -0.24
CA ASP A 187 -2.92 -4.67 -0.64
C ASP A 187 -2.15 -4.20 0.60
N GLU A 188 -0.87 -3.92 0.42
CA GLU A 188 0.06 -3.47 1.47
C GLU A 188 0.01 -4.35 2.73
N LEU A 189 -0.01 -5.67 2.51
CA LEU A 189 -0.16 -6.69 3.56
C LEU A 189 0.80 -6.53 4.75
N GLN A 190 1.98 -5.95 4.53
CA GLN A 190 2.99 -5.73 5.56
C GLN A 190 2.58 -4.71 6.63
N ASP A 191 1.51 -3.95 6.39
CA ASP A 191 1.01 -2.96 7.35
C ASP A 191 -0.14 -3.50 8.21
N LEU A 192 -0.64 -4.72 7.92
CA LEU A 192 -1.68 -5.35 8.70
C LEU A 192 -1.14 -5.94 10.00
N ASN A 193 -1.87 -5.73 11.09
CA ASN A 193 -1.59 -6.37 12.37
C ASN A 193 -2.15 -7.80 12.45
N GLN A 194 -1.85 -8.52 13.53
CA GLN A 194 -2.26 -9.92 13.68
C GLN A 194 -3.77 -10.10 13.73
N ILE A 195 -4.51 -9.15 14.34
CA ILE A 195 -5.98 -9.22 14.45
C ILE A 195 -6.61 -9.06 13.08
N GLN A 196 -6.17 -8.07 12.31
CA GLN A 196 -6.61 -7.82 10.95
C GLN A 196 -6.37 -9.05 10.05
N LEU A 197 -5.20 -9.68 10.16
CA LEU A 197 -4.91 -10.93 9.42
C LEU A 197 -5.83 -12.07 9.85
N ASN A 198 -6.12 -12.21 11.15
CA ASN A 198 -7.02 -13.23 11.64
C ASN A 198 -8.45 -13.02 11.12
N ILE A 199 -8.92 -11.78 11.01
CA ILE A 199 -10.20 -11.43 10.37
C ILE A 199 -10.22 -11.88 8.92
N LEU A 200 -9.19 -11.51 8.10
CA LEU A 200 -9.11 -11.93 6.70
C LEU A 200 -9.09 -13.46 6.55
N LEU A 201 -8.32 -14.15 7.38
CA LEU A 201 -8.27 -15.61 7.37
C LEU A 201 -9.60 -16.24 7.79
N SER A 202 -10.31 -15.66 8.76
CA SER A 202 -11.64 -16.12 9.16
C SER A 202 -12.62 -16.07 8.00
N LEU A 203 -12.55 -15.03 7.17
CA LEU A 203 -13.37 -14.89 5.97
C LEU A 203 -12.92 -15.84 4.85
N ALA A 204 -11.60 -16.02 4.67
CA ALA A 204 -11.02 -16.79 3.58
C ALA A 204 -11.01 -18.31 3.80
N THR A 205 -11.36 -18.80 4.99
CA THR A 205 -11.41 -20.23 5.32
C THR A 205 -12.85 -20.73 5.44
N ASP A 206 -13.05 -22.04 5.21
CA ASP A 206 -14.32 -22.72 5.45
C ASP A 206 -14.52 -23.08 6.95
N LYS A 207 -15.63 -23.74 7.27
CA LYS A 207 -15.95 -24.21 8.64
C LYS A 207 -14.91 -25.18 9.22
N LYS A 208 -14.11 -25.83 8.36
CA LYS A 208 -13.06 -26.78 8.75
C LYS A 208 -11.67 -26.13 8.80
N GLY A 209 -11.57 -24.80 8.65
CA GLY A 209 -10.30 -24.07 8.62
C GLY A 209 -9.48 -24.26 7.33
N LYS A 210 -10.08 -24.87 6.28
CA LYS A 210 -9.43 -25.02 4.98
C LYS A 210 -9.64 -23.73 4.17
N MET A 211 -8.58 -23.27 3.48
CA MET A 211 -8.68 -22.13 2.57
C MET A 211 -9.72 -22.40 1.48
N ARG A 212 -10.63 -21.45 1.28
CA ARG A 212 -11.64 -21.48 0.22
C ARG A 212 -10.95 -21.34 -1.14
N HIS A 213 -11.52 -21.98 -2.16
CA HIS A 213 -10.93 -21.97 -3.50
C HIS A 213 -11.02 -20.60 -4.14
N ASN A 214 -9.93 -20.11 -4.75
CA ASN A 214 -9.85 -18.84 -5.49
C ASN A 214 -10.51 -17.65 -4.76
N CYS A 215 -10.33 -17.62 -3.44
CA CYS A 215 -10.97 -16.64 -2.57
C CYS A 215 -10.02 -15.50 -2.19
N LEU A 216 -8.75 -15.82 -1.90
CA LEU A 216 -7.83 -14.87 -1.25
C LEU A 216 -6.69 -14.46 -2.18
N PHE A 217 -6.48 -13.15 -2.28
CA PHE A 217 -5.34 -12.54 -2.94
C PHE A 217 -4.71 -11.51 -1.99
N MET A 218 -3.47 -11.75 -1.61
CA MET A 218 -2.72 -10.85 -0.74
C MET A 218 -1.43 -10.42 -1.43
N VAL A 219 -1.09 -9.13 -1.33
CA VAL A 219 0.15 -8.60 -1.87
C VAL A 219 0.79 -7.60 -0.89
N GLY A 220 2.11 -7.67 -0.76
CA GLY A 220 2.85 -6.77 0.11
C GLY A 220 4.35 -6.81 -0.12
N ASP A 221 5.06 -5.90 0.53
CA ASP A 221 6.52 -5.83 0.55
C ASP A 221 7.02 -5.67 2.00
N PRO A 222 7.57 -6.70 2.63
CA PRO A 222 8.03 -6.62 4.03
C PRO A 222 9.12 -5.57 4.24
N ARG A 223 9.81 -5.13 3.17
CA ARG A 223 10.83 -4.08 3.23
C ARG A 223 10.24 -2.67 3.40
N GLN A 224 8.93 -2.52 3.21
CA GLN A 224 8.20 -1.25 3.34
C GLN A 224 7.33 -1.19 4.60
N THR A 225 7.61 -2.02 5.61
CA THR A 225 6.96 -1.98 6.93
C THR A 225 7.52 -0.81 7.73
N ILE A 226 6.83 0.33 7.74
CA ILE A 226 7.28 1.55 8.42
C ILE A 226 6.34 2.03 9.52
N TYR A 227 5.10 1.54 9.55
CA TYR A 227 4.08 1.94 10.52
C TYR A 227 4.03 1.06 11.77
N GLN A 228 4.62 -0.13 11.73
CA GLN A 228 4.69 -1.04 12.86
C GLN A 228 5.87 -0.68 13.77
N GLU A 229 5.61 -0.43 15.04
CA GLU A 229 6.63 0.00 16.01
C GLU A 229 7.25 -1.18 16.75
N ALA A 230 6.46 -2.20 17.10
CA ALA A 230 6.94 -3.38 17.82
C ALA A 230 7.69 -4.37 16.90
N GLU A 231 8.74 -5.01 17.45
CA GLU A 231 9.46 -6.09 16.74
C GLU A 231 8.52 -7.28 16.42
N GLU A 232 7.55 -7.52 17.28
CA GLU A 232 6.55 -8.59 17.14
C GLU A 232 5.68 -8.39 15.90
N ASP A 233 5.30 -7.15 15.59
CA ASP A 233 4.49 -6.83 14.40
C ASP A 233 5.23 -7.12 13.10
N LYS A 234 6.55 -7.00 13.09
CA LYS A 234 7.37 -7.32 11.90
C LYS A 234 7.36 -8.81 11.58
N GLN A 235 7.23 -9.64 12.60
CA GLN A 235 7.18 -11.09 12.44
C GLN A 235 5.88 -11.57 11.83
N VAL A 236 4.78 -10.79 11.98
CA VAL A 236 3.44 -11.12 11.47
C VAL A 236 3.46 -11.43 9.97
N PHE A 237 4.14 -10.61 9.15
CA PHE A 237 4.26 -10.87 7.71
C PHE A 237 4.98 -12.18 7.39
N PHE A 238 6.08 -12.47 8.07
CA PHE A 238 6.88 -13.67 7.82
C PHE A 238 6.18 -14.93 8.32
N ASP A 239 5.50 -14.86 9.46
CA ASP A 239 4.69 -15.94 9.98
C ASP A 239 3.50 -16.25 9.07
N MET A 240 2.84 -15.20 8.55
CA MET A 240 1.80 -15.35 7.57
C MET A 240 2.32 -15.99 6.29
N LYS A 241 3.47 -15.54 5.77
CA LYS A 241 4.11 -16.15 4.61
C LYS A 241 4.34 -17.65 4.84
N LYS A 242 4.91 -18.03 5.99
CA LYS A 242 5.15 -19.44 6.37
C LYS A 242 3.86 -20.23 6.39
N LYS A 243 2.83 -19.71 7.08
CA LYS A 243 1.49 -20.32 7.11
C LYS A 243 0.90 -20.53 5.70
N MET A 244 1.12 -19.58 4.78
CA MET A 244 0.63 -19.67 3.41
C MET A 244 1.42 -20.69 2.57
N GLU A 245 2.73 -20.81 2.77
CA GLU A 245 3.57 -21.82 2.11
C GLU A 245 3.15 -23.27 2.46
N GLU A 246 2.60 -23.49 3.65
CA GLU A 246 2.11 -24.79 4.11
C GLU A 246 0.74 -25.17 3.51
N LYS A 247 -0.02 -24.22 2.97
CA LYS A 247 -1.36 -24.47 2.42
C LYS A 247 -1.29 -24.96 0.97
N LYS A 248 -1.84 -26.14 0.69
CA LYS A 248 -1.77 -26.78 -0.65
C LYS A 248 -2.40 -25.96 -1.79
N ASN A 249 -3.43 -25.16 -1.48
CA ASN A 249 -4.16 -24.34 -2.44
C ASN A 249 -3.79 -22.84 -2.37
N VAL A 250 -2.61 -22.53 -1.89
CA VAL A 250 -2.03 -21.18 -1.90
C VAL A 250 -0.71 -21.20 -2.67
N ARG A 251 -0.50 -20.23 -3.54
CA ARG A 251 0.77 -20.03 -4.24
C ARG A 251 1.45 -18.78 -3.72
N VAL A 252 2.67 -18.96 -3.22
CA VAL A 252 3.55 -17.84 -2.84
C VAL A 252 4.44 -17.48 -4.04
N LEU A 253 4.36 -16.24 -4.50
CA LEU A 253 5.11 -15.77 -5.67
C LEU A 253 5.88 -14.48 -5.34
N TYR A 254 7.01 -14.29 -6.03
CA TYR A 254 7.85 -13.11 -5.89
C TYR A 254 7.89 -12.35 -7.20
N LEU A 255 7.68 -11.02 -7.12
CA LEU A 255 7.81 -10.09 -8.24
C LEU A 255 8.94 -9.11 -7.97
N ASN A 256 9.94 -9.11 -8.84
CA ASN A 256 11.16 -8.33 -8.67
C ASN A 256 11.41 -7.38 -9.85
N GLU A 257 10.66 -7.47 -10.97
CA GLU A 257 10.81 -6.54 -12.09
C GLU A 257 10.22 -5.18 -11.73
N ASN A 258 11.07 -4.16 -11.74
CA ASN A 258 10.72 -2.78 -11.41
C ASN A 258 10.34 -2.01 -12.68
N TYR A 259 9.10 -1.50 -12.72
CA TYR A 259 8.55 -0.70 -13.82
C TYR A 259 8.56 0.80 -13.52
N ARG A 260 9.07 1.20 -12.37
CA ARG A 260 9.09 2.60 -11.91
C ARG A 260 10.43 3.27 -12.18
N ALA A 261 11.48 2.66 -11.69
CA ALA A 261 12.82 3.25 -11.69
C ALA A 261 13.64 2.79 -12.89
N ASN A 262 14.54 3.65 -13.37
CA ASN A 262 15.52 3.30 -14.38
C ASN A 262 16.59 2.35 -13.84
N LYS A 263 17.44 1.84 -14.73
CA LYS A 263 18.48 0.87 -14.38
C LYS A 263 19.47 1.41 -13.33
N ILE A 264 19.90 2.66 -13.47
CA ILE A 264 20.91 3.27 -12.58
C ILE A 264 20.38 3.29 -11.13
N LEU A 265 19.12 3.73 -10.96
CA LEU A 265 18.48 3.75 -9.64
C LEU A 265 18.29 2.34 -9.07
N VAL A 266 17.84 1.38 -9.89
CA VAL A 266 17.62 0.01 -9.43
C VAL A 266 18.94 -0.63 -8.99
N ASP A 267 20.00 -0.46 -9.75
CA ASP A 267 21.33 -1.00 -9.42
C ASP A 267 21.87 -0.39 -8.12
N TRP A 268 21.77 0.93 -7.97
CA TRP A 268 22.19 1.62 -6.75
C TRP A 268 21.37 1.19 -5.51
N ILE A 269 20.04 1.08 -5.64
CA ILE A 269 19.18 0.63 -4.54
C ILE A 269 19.54 -0.81 -4.12
N ASN A 270 19.79 -1.70 -5.08
CA ASN A 270 20.22 -3.06 -4.78
C ASN A 270 21.54 -3.07 -4.02
N GLU A 271 22.53 -2.28 -4.43
CA GLU A 271 23.82 -2.18 -3.76
C GLU A 271 23.69 -1.61 -2.34
N ALA A 272 22.96 -0.51 -2.20
CA ALA A 272 22.78 0.19 -0.93
C ALA A 272 22.06 -0.65 0.14
N PHE A 273 21.10 -1.51 -0.25
CA PHE A 273 20.22 -2.19 0.71
C PHE A 273 20.44 -3.70 0.82
N ARG A 274 21.09 -4.37 -0.14
CA ARG A 274 21.30 -5.83 -0.14
C ARG A 274 21.92 -6.38 1.15
N LYS A 275 22.90 -5.68 1.71
CA LYS A 275 23.61 -6.10 2.93
C LYS A 275 22.93 -5.60 4.22
N ARG A 276 22.03 -4.65 4.12
CA ARG A 276 21.43 -3.94 5.26
C ARG A 276 20.02 -4.41 5.58
N MET A 277 19.32 -5.02 4.64
CA MET A 277 17.97 -5.51 4.83
C MET A 277 17.92 -7.03 4.81
N HIS A 278 17.36 -7.58 5.87
CA HIS A 278 17.14 -9.02 5.95
C HIS A 278 16.16 -9.49 4.87
N SER A 279 16.43 -10.64 4.28
CA SER A 279 15.59 -11.20 3.19
C SER A 279 15.46 -10.30 1.95
N TYR A 280 16.41 -9.37 1.74
CA TYR A 280 16.44 -8.55 0.53
C TYR A 280 16.52 -9.41 -0.73
N ARG A 281 15.76 -9.02 -1.74
CA ARG A 281 15.82 -9.62 -3.07
C ARG A 281 16.09 -8.53 -4.09
N ASP A 282 17.08 -8.74 -4.92
CA ASP A 282 17.43 -7.81 -5.97
C ASP A 282 16.24 -7.56 -6.89
N MET A 283 16.04 -6.31 -7.19
CA MET A 283 15.15 -5.87 -8.25
C MET A 283 15.92 -5.81 -9.57
N TYR A 284 15.22 -5.91 -10.67
CA TYR A 284 15.79 -5.63 -11.99
C TYR A 284 14.86 -4.69 -12.76
N PRO A 285 15.45 -3.78 -13.55
CA PRO A 285 14.67 -2.79 -14.29
C PRO A 285 13.91 -3.45 -15.41
N SER A 286 12.68 -3.00 -15.66
CA SER A 286 11.93 -3.42 -16.84
C SER A 286 12.61 -2.91 -18.12
N GLN A 287 12.67 -3.77 -19.14
CA GLN A 287 13.24 -3.41 -20.44
C GLN A 287 12.32 -2.51 -21.28
N ARG A 288 11.14 -2.11 -20.77
CA ARG A 288 10.22 -1.23 -21.49
C ARG A 288 10.76 0.18 -21.56
N LYS A 289 11.20 0.60 -22.75
CA LYS A 289 11.78 1.93 -23.02
C LYS A 289 10.81 3.13 -22.86
N GLU A 290 9.51 2.89 -22.65
CA GLU A 290 8.49 3.93 -22.55
C GLU A 290 8.65 4.87 -21.33
N PHE A 291 9.39 4.44 -20.31
CA PHE A 291 9.58 5.21 -19.08
C PHE A 291 10.63 6.32 -19.18
N LEU A 292 11.52 6.27 -20.18
CA LEU A 292 12.68 7.17 -20.26
C LEU A 292 12.37 8.53 -20.92
N LYS A 293 11.17 8.75 -21.43
CA LYS A 293 10.89 9.89 -22.31
C LYS A 293 10.62 11.24 -21.63
N HIS A 294 10.54 11.28 -20.30
CA HIS A 294 10.00 12.47 -19.61
C HIS A 294 10.94 13.13 -18.61
N CYS A 295 12.17 12.67 -18.47
CA CYS A 295 13.15 13.32 -17.61
C CYS A 295 14.44 13.61 -18.41
N PRO A 296 14.92 14.85 -18.38
CA PRO A 296 16.06 15.25 -19.21
C PRO A 296 17.41 14.70 -18.72
N PHE A 297 17.50 14.22 -17.49
CA PHE A 297 18.69 13.60 -16.92
C PHE A 297 18.36 12.42 -16.00
N HIS A 298 19.35 11.58 -15.73
CA HIS A 298 19.17 10.35 -14.98
C HIS A 298 20.36 10.09 -14.08
N GLY A 299 20.12 9.60 -12.87
CA GLY A 299 21.21 9.18 -11.99
C GLY A 299 20.90 9.29 -10.51
N VAL A 300 21.93 8.94 -9.73
CA VAL A 300 21.96 9.16 -8.29
C VAL A 300 23.09 10.14 -8.03
N PHE A 301 22.78 11.24 -7.38
CA PHE A 301 23.68 12.37 -7.20
C PHE A 301 23.69 12.81 -5.73
N ARG A 302 24.77 13.48 -5.34
CA ARG A 302 24.82 14.30 -4.14
C ARG A 302 24.90 15.77 -4.53
N ARG A 303 24.44 16.63 -3.65
CA ARG A 303 24.67 18.06 -3.66
C ARG A 303 25.17 18.46 -2.27
N GLU A 304 26.42 18.80 -2.16
CA GLU A 304 27.01 19.29 -0.91
C GLU A 304 26.70 20.77 -0.72
N PHE A 305 26.49 21.17 0.52
CA PHE A 305 26.25 22.56 0.87
C PHE A 305 26.88 22.89 2.23
N THR A 306 27.14 24.17 2.44
CA THR A 306 27.52 24.77 3.72
C THR A 306 26.49 25.83 4.08
N GLY A 307 26.17 25.99 5.35
CA GLY A 307 25.15 26.93 5.82
C GLY A 307 23.75 26.33 5.87
N GLU A 308 22.72 27.09 5.50
CA GLU A 308 21.31 26.71 5.66
C GLU A 308 20.84 25.76 4.56
N ASP A 309 20.29 24.63 4.97
CA ASP A 309 19.77 23.59 4.08
C ASP A 309 18.58 24.04 3.22
N GLY A 310 17.73 24.95 3.75
CA GLY A 310 16.62 25.54 3.00
C GLY A 310 17.09 26.43 1.84
N ILE A 311 18.16 27.19 2.03
CA ILE A 311 18.78 27.99 0.96
C ILE A 311 19.38 27.08 -0.10
N ALA A 312 20.14 26.07 0.32
CA ALA A 312 20.73 25.10 -0.59
C ALA A 312 19.68 24.33 -1.41
N LEU A 313 18.56 23.94 -0.78
CA LEU A 313 17.44 23.30 -1.47
C LEU A 313 16.81 24.24 -2.52
N ARG A 314 16.61 25.50 -2.16
CA ARG A 314 16.06 26.52 -3.06
C ARG A 314 16.95 26.73 -4.28
N GLU A 315 18.26 26.87 -4.06
CA GLU A 315 19.24 27.01 -5.13
C GLU A 315 19.24 25.81 -6.04
N LEU A 316 19.31 24.59 -5.49
CA LEU A 316 19.27 23.34 -6.24
C LEU A 316 18.02 23.24 -7.13
N VAL A 317 16.84 23.51 -6.59
CA VAL A 317 15.58 23.44 -7.36
C VAL A 317 15.57 24.53 -8.45
N SER A 318 16.03 25.75 -8.13
CA SER A 318 16.12 26.85 -9.09
C SER A 318 17.09 26.54 -10.24
N GLU A 319 18.25 25.98 -9.95
CA GLU A 319 19.22 25.52 -10.96
C GLU A 319 18.62 24.43 -11.88
N ILE A 320 17.91 23.45 -11.31
CA ILE A 320 17.26 22.40 -12.10
C ILE A 320 16.19 23.00 -13.02
N LEU A 321 15.35 23.88 -12.53
CA LEU A 321 14.31 24.54 -13.33
C LEU A 321 14.90 25.46 -14.42
N PHE A 322 16.01 26.15 -14.11
CA PHE A 322 16.70 26.97 -15.08
C PHE A 322 17.30 26.12 -16.20
N ALA A 323 17.94 24.98 -15.85
CA ALA A 323 18.50 24.05 -16.84
C ALA A 323 17.43 23.30 -17.64
N TYR A 324 16.27 23.05 -17.05
CA TYR A 324 15.18 22.25 -17.63
C TYR A 324 13.80 22.87 -17.38
N PRO A 325 13.44 23.94 -18.15
CA PRO A 325 12.23 24.71 -17.91
C PRO A 325 10.91 23.95 -18.12
N ASP A 326 10.95 22.80 -18.80
CA ASP A 326 9.76 21.97 -19.06
C ASP A 326 9.32 21.14 -17.85
N LEU A 327 10.16 21.04 -16.81
CA LEU A 327 9.81 20.34 -15.57
C LEU A 327 8.70 21.08 -14.82
N LYS A 328 7.79 20.31 -14.21
CA LYS A 328 6.63 20.82 -13.46
C LYS A 328 6.71 20.34 -12.02
N GLU A 329 5.88 20.93 -11.16
CA GLU A 329 5.72 20.52 -9.77
C GLU A 329 5.58 19.00 -9.58
N ARG A 330 4.79 18.35 -10.43
CA ARG A 330 4.56 16.89 -10.42
C ARG A 330 5.80 16.03 -10.71
N ASP A 331 6.87 16.64 -11.20
CA ASP A 331 8.13 15.95 -11.49
C ASP A 331 9.03 15.85 -10.26
N PHE A 332 8.74 16.62 -9.21
CA PHE A 332 9.53 16.69 -7.99
C PHE A 332 8.84 16.03 -6.82
N LEU A 333 9.63 15.40 -5.95
CA LEU A 333 9.25 14.96 -4.62
C LEU A 333 10.43 15.22 -3.68
N ILE A 334 10.21 16.06 -2.68
CA ILE A 334 11.22 16.45 -1.71
C ILE A 334 10.85 15.80 -0.38
N LEU A 335 11.76 15.01 0.16
CA LEU A 335 11.52 14.20 1.34
C LEU A 335 12.37 14.64 2.50
N CYS A 336 11.73 14.94 3.62
CA CYS A 336 12.35 15.39 4.86
C CYS A 336 12.01 14.47 6.04
N ARG A 337 12.63 14.70 7.17
CA ARG A 337 12.52 13.88 8.37
C ARG A 337 11.27 14.17 9.20
N SER A 338 10.88 15.43 9.32
CA SER A 338 9.83 15.88 10.26
C SER A 338 8.89 16.89 9.64
N LYS A 339 7.73 17.09 10.30
CA LYS A 339 6.74 18.09 9.91
C LYS A 339 7.30 19.52 10.00
N GLU A 340 8.13 19.81 10.99
CA GLU A 340 8.78 21.11 11.11
C GLU A 340 9.69 21.39 9.91
N LYS A 341 10.48 20.40 9.49
CA LYS A 341 11.31 20.50 8.29
C LYS A 341 10.47 20.59 7.02
N GLN A 342 9.33 19.91 6.96
CA GLN A 342 8.41 20.03 5.84
C GLN A 342 7.94 21.49 5.66
N GLU A 343 7.45 22.13 6.71
CA GLU A 343 7.02 23.53 6.66
C GLU A 343 8.18 24.49 6.38
N TYR A 344 9.34 24.23 6.97
CA TYR A 344 10.55 25.01 6.72
C TYR A 344 10.96 24.97 5.24
N TYR A 345 10.98 23.78 4.61
CA TYR A 345 11.33 23.65 3.20
C TYR A 345 10.26 24.21 2.25
N LYS A 346 8.97 24.10 2.59
CA LYS A 346 7.92 24.80 1.83
C LYS A 346 8.15 26.29 1.81
N ASN A 347 8.42 26.90 2.98
CA ASN A 347 8.72 28.32 3.09
C ASN A 347 9.98 28.70 2.31
N SER A 348 11.04 27.90 2.38
CA SER A 348 12.29 28.12 1.64
C SER A 348 12.09 28.09 0.12
N LEU A 349 11.17 27.28 -0.37
CA LEU A 349 10.84 27.16 -1.79
C LEU A 349 9.80 28.17 -2.28
N SER A 350 9.23 28.98 -1.39
CA SER A 350 8.33 30.05 -1.77
C SER A 350 9.01 31.01 -2.75
N GLY A 351 8.34 31.30 -3.87
CA GLY A 351 8.87 32.19 -4.92
C GLY A 351 9.82 31.51 -5.95
N VAL A 352 10.06 30.20 -5.89
CA VAL A 352 10.84 29.45 -6.92
C VAL A 352 10.03 29.15 -8.19
N GLY A 353 8.84 29.70 -8.30
CA GLY A 353 7.96 29.48 -9.47
C GLY A 353 6.85 28.45 -9.24
N PHE A 354 6.72 27.94 -8.02
CA PHE A 354 5.62 27.05 -7.62
C PHE A 354 4.61 27.78 -6.72
N SER A 355 3.34 27.43 -6.84
CA SER A 355 2.31 27.89 -5.91
C SER A 355 2.37 27.11 -4.58
N ASP A 356 1.80 27.67 -3.50
CA ASP A 356 1.72 27.00 -2.20
C ASP A 356 1.01 25.63 -2.31
N SER A 357 -0.08 25.56 -3.08
CA SER A 357 -0.78 24.29 -3.37
C SER A 357 0.07 23.27 -4.14
N ALA A 358 1.07 23.70 -4.92
CA ALA A 358 2.03 22.82 -5.56
C ALA A 358 3.08 22.34 -4.55
N LEU A 359 3.57 23.21 -3.67
CA LEU A 359 4.53 22.86 -2.62
C LEU A 359 3.95 21.82 -1.64
N ASP A 360 2.65 21.90 -1.33
CA ASP A 360 1.94 20.88 -0.54
C ASP A 360 1.94 19.50 -1.17
N LYS A 361 2.11 19.42 -2.50
CA LYS A 361 2.18 18.17 -3.26
C LYS A 361 3.60 17.74 -3.60
N MET A 362 4.59 18.54 -3.25
CA MET A 362 6.00 18.30 -3.54
C MET A 362 6.83 17.93 -2.31
N VAL A 363 6.54 18.56 -1.16
CA VAL A 363 7.33 18.41 0.06
C VAL A 363 6.58 17.55 1.07
N PHE A 364 7.17 16.42 1.43
CA PHE A 364 6.56 15.45 2.34
C PHE A 364 7.54 14.94 3.40
N GLU A 365 7.01 14.59 4.53
CA GLU A 365 7.75 13.71 5.44
C GLU A 365 7.94 12.34 4.78
N ALA A 366 9.12 11.76 4.94
CA ALA A 366 9.48 10.51 4.25
C ALA A 366 8.49 9.36 4.50
N HIS A 367 7.94 9.26 5.72
CA HIS A 367 6.97 8.20 6.06
C HIS A 367 5.61 8.38 5.36
N LEU A 368 5.20 9.62 5.06
CA LEU A 368 3.99 9.92 4.30
C LEU A 368 4.16 9.76 2.79
N SER A 369 5.39 9.53 2.31
CA SER A 369 5.66 9.36 0.89
C SER A 369 5.26 7.99 0.33
N LYS A 370 4.78 7.07 1.16
CA LYS A 370 4.34 5.75 0.72
C LYS A 370 3.20 5.88 -0.30
N GLY A 371 3.34 5.18 -1.44
CA GLY A 371 2.41 5.34 -2.58
C GLY A 371 2.84 6.40 -3.60
N LEU A 372 3.45 7.49 -3.16
CA LEU A 372 3.90 8.57 -4.05
C LEU A 372 5.08 8.14 -4.94
N ASN A 373 5.34 8.91 -5.99
CA ASN A 373 6.54 8.77 -6.84
C ASN A 373 6.70 10.01 -7.73
N ALA A 374 7.94 10.36 -8.05
CA ALA A 374 8.27 11.49 -8.92
C ALA A 374 9.43 11.15 -9.85
N ASN A 375 9.63 11.98 -10.88
CA ASN A 375 10.77 11.86 -11.78
C ASN A 375 12.07 12.17 -11.05
N ILE A 376 12.05 13.19 -10.20
CA ILE A 376 13.17 13.69 -9.39
C ILE A 376 12.77 13.59 -7.92
N VAL A 377 13.55 12.86 -7.15
CA VAL A 377 13.39 12.81 -5.69
C VAL A 377 14.62 13.45 -5.05
N ILE A 378 14.39 14.40 -4.15
CA ILE A 378 15.42 15.04 -3.35
C ILE A 378 15.25 14.58 -1.91
N ILE A 379 16.28 13.96 -1.38
CA ILE A 379 16.38 13.60 0.03
C ILE A 379 17.14 14.73 0.73
N THR A 380 16.47 15.40 1.64
CA THR A 380 17.10 16.42 2.47
C THR A 380 17.79 15.78 3.69
N GLU A 381 18.60 16.54 4.38
CA GLU A 381 19.26 16.09 5.62
C GLU A 381 20.04 14.78 5.42
N ALA A 382 20.83 14.72 4.35
CA ALA A 382 21.72 13.61 4.04
C ALA A 382 23.19 13.93 4.36
N GLY A 383 23.94 12.96 4.88
CA GLY A 383 25.34 13.11 5.30
C GLY A 383 25.58 12.50 6.68
N GLY A 384 26.43 13.05 7.49
CA GLY A 384 26.65 12.67 8.88
C GLY A 384 27.18 11.25 9.16
N ASN A 385 27.63 11.05 10.39
CA ASN A 385 28.13 9.78 10.91
C ASN A 385 27.06 9.12 11.79
N CYS A 386 26.40 8.10 11.29
CA CYS A 386 25.43 7.36 12.08
C CYS A 386 26.07 6.13 12.75
N SER A 387 25.91 6.02 14.05
CA SER A 387 26.15 4.77 14.78
C SER A 387 24.93 3.87 14.65
N GLY A 388 24.73 3.20 13.54
CA GLY A 388 23.50 2.46 13.27
C GLY A 388 23.69 0.95 13.17
N LYS A 389 22.81 0.20 13.80
CA LYS A 389 22.69 -1.27 13.66
C LYS A 389 22.06 -1.61 12.30
N MET A 390 22.32 -2.86 11.83
CA MET A 390 21.60 -3.43 10.68
C MET A 390 20.09 -3.35 10.89
N GLU A 391 19.36 -3.44 9.83
CA GLU A 391 17.93 -3.27 9.59
C GLU A 391 17.10 -2.83 10.79
N ASN A 392 16.73 -1.57 10.80
CA ASN A 392 15.77 -0.99 11.75
C ASN A 392 14.66 -0.27 10.98
N ARG A 393 13.72 0.35 11.71
CA ARG A 393 12.63 1.16 11.12
C ARG A 393 13.20 2.27 10.21
N LEU A 394 14.30 2.88 10.61
CA LEU A 394 14.96 3.94 9.84
C LEU A 394 15.42 3.42 8.47
N THR A 395 16.11 2.27 8.43
CA THR A 395 16.56 1.66 7.17
C THR A 395 15.40 1.38 6.21
N ARG A 396 14.23 0.97 6.72
CA ARG A 396 13.03 0.77 5.90
C ARG A 396 12.43 2.07 5.43
N LEU A 397 12.43 3.11 6.26
CA LEU A 397 12.00 4.44 5.88
C LEU A 397 12.88 5.00 4.74
N GLU A 398 14.19 4.85 4.86
CA GLU A 398 15.16 5.21 3.83
C GLU A 398 14.91 4.44 2.52
N TYR A 399 14.65 3.12 2.62
CA TYR A 399 14.26 2.31 1.46
C TYR A 399 12.96 2.79 0.81
N VAL A 400 11.94 3.12 1.60
CA VAL A 400 10.72 3.73 1.08
C VAL A 400 11.04 5.03 0.36
N ALA A 401 11.80 5.93 0.95
CA ALA A 401 12.14 7.23 0.39
C ALA A 401 12.84 7.12 -0.97
N VAL A 402 13.94 6.37 -1.07
CA VAL A 402 14.70 6.26 -2.33
C VAL A 402 13.93 5.56 -3.43
N THR A 403 13.05 4.62 -3.08
CA THR A 403 12.22 3.91 -4.06
C THR A 403 11.06 4.74 -4.62
N ARG A 404 10.92 5.99 -4.22
CA ARG A 404 9.96 6.94 -4.84
C ARG A 404 10.47 7.46 -6.17
N ALA A 405 11.80 7.50 -6.39
CA ALA A 405 12.42 8.04 -7.59
C ALA A 405 12.16 7.17 -8.84
N LYS A 406 11.91 7.84 -9.97
CA LYS A 406 11.80 7.21 -11.29
C LYS A 406 13.08 7.36 -12.10
N HIS A 407 13.67 8.54 -12.10
CA HIS A 407 14.78 8.89 -12.97
C HIS A 407 15.99 9.46 -12.24
N VAL A 408 15.75 10.31 -11.24
CA VAL A 408 16.79 11.05 -10.53
C VAL A 408 16.57 10.94 -9.03
N LEU A 409 17.64 10.65 -8.33
CA LEU A 409 17.72 10.71 -6.87
C LEU A 409 18.86 11.65 -6.49
N ILE A 410 18.59 12.66 -5.68
CA ILE A 410 19.56 13.65 -5.21
C ILE A 410 19.58 13.63 -3.69
N PHE A 411 20.75 13.50 -3.12
CA PHE A 411 20.99 13.67 -1.70
C PHE A 411 21.54 15.07 -1.45
N LEU A 412 20.77 15.87 -0.70
CA LEU A 412 21.22 17.18 -0.23
C LEU A 412 22.03 16.97 1.04
N LYS A 413 23.35 17.07 0.91
CA LYS A 413 24.33 16.69 1.92
C LYS A 413 24.88 17.91 2.64
N GLY A 414 24.63 17.99 3.95
CA GLY A 414 25.17 19.01 4.86
C GLY A 414 26.18 18.45 5.85
N GLU A 415 26.54 19.29 6.82
CA GLU A 415 27.47 18.94 7.91
C GLU A 415 26.71 18.59 9.21
N ALA A 416 25.42 18.89 9.27
CA ALA A 416 24.60 18.77 10.48
C ALA A 416 24.08 17.35 10.75
N GLU A 417 23.32 17.16 11.83
CA GLU A 417 22.66 15.89 12.18
C GLU A 417 21.62 15.48 11.13
N GLU A 418 21.71 14.23 10.66
CA GLU A 418 21.02 13.79 9.48
C GLU A 418 20.40 12.42 9.63
N TRP A 419 19.32 12.18 8.90
CA TRP A 419 18.62 10.91 8.93
C TRP A 419 19.13 9.91 7.90
N PHE A 420 19.83 10.38 6.85
CA PHE A 420 20.48 9.56 5.82
C PHE A 420 21.99 9.52 6.01
N CYS A 421 22.53 8.35 6.29
CA CYS A 421 23.94 8.20 6.69
C CYS A 421 24.88 8.00 5.50
N ASP A 422 25.89 8.87 5.35
CA ASP A 422 26.88 8.79 4.27
C ASP A 422 27.63 7.44 4.27
N GLN A 423 28.05 6.99 5.42
CA GLN A 423 28.86 5.77 5.56
C GLN A 423 28.13 4.52 5.05
N TYR A 424 26.82 4.42 5.24
CA TYR A 424 26.06 3.23 4.88
C TYR A 424 25.62 3.21 3.42
N TYR A 425 25.45 4.38 2.80
CA TYR A 425 24.93 4.51 1.45
C TYR A 425 26.00 4.90 0.43
N GLY A 426 27.24 5.12 0.88
CA GLY A 426 28.34 5.52 0.02
C GLY A 426 28.09 6.86 -0.66
N LEU A 427 27.41 7.78 0.02
CA LEU A 427 27.04 9.08 -0.56
C LEU A 427 28.26 9.88 -0.99
N HIS A 428 29.40 9.72 -0.27
CA HIS A 428 30.69 10.32 -0.60
C HIS A 428 31.22 9.89 -1.97
N ALA A 429 30.86 8.70 -2.44
CA ALA A 429 31.27 8.16 -3.74
C ALA A 429 30.35 8.59 -4.89
N LEU A 430 29.20 9.20 -4.58
CA LEU A 430 28.29 9.68 -5.60
C LEU A 430 28.86 10.89 -6.34
N GLN A 431 28.53 10.98 -7.61
CA GLN A 431 28.85 12.15 -8.41
C GLN A 431 28.14 13.39 -7.86
N GLU A 432 28.88 14.51 -7.75
CA GLU A 432 28.28 15.80 -7.48
C GLU A 432 27.39 16.22 -8.66
N LEU A 433 26.17 16.66 -8.35
CA LEU A 433 25.27 17.17 -9.38
C LEU A 433 25.82 18.50 -9.93
N ARG A 434 26.24 18.47 -11.19
CA ARG A 434 26.65 19.66 -11.95
C ARG A 434 25.72 19.80 -13.13
N LEU A 435 24.87 20.80 -13.06
CA LEU A 435 23.98 21.16 -14.16
C LEU A 435 24.77 22.01 -15.14
N GLY A 436 25.14 21.41 -16.26
CA GLY A 436 25.93 22.11 -17.27
C GLY A 436 25.15 23.27 -17.89
N LYS A 437 25.78 24.42 -18.05
CA LYS A 437 25.31 25.40 -19.02
C LYS A 437 25.25 24.66 -20.36
N LYS A 438 24.07 24.63 -21.03
CA LYS A 438 23.98 24.14 -22.41
C LYS A 438 25.07 24.81 -23.20
N GLN A 439 26.05 24.05 -23.69
CA GLN A 439 26.94 24.49 -24.77
C GLN A 439 26.15 24.66 -26.05
#